data_5e8a3c08196e60a1d50d82bb0026ab27
#
_entry.id   5e8a3c08196e60a1d50d82bb0026ab27
#
_cell.length_a   1.000
_cell.length_b   1.000
_cell.length_c   1.000
_cell.angle_alpha   90.00
_cell.angle_beta   90.00
_cell.angle_gamma   90.00
#
_symmetry.space_group_name_H-M   'P 1'
#
loop_
_entity.id
_entity.type
_entity.pdbx_description
1 polymer ?
#
loop_
_entity_poly.entity_id
_entity_poly.type
_entity_poly.pdbx_seq_one_letter_code
_entity_poly.pdbx_strand_id
1 'polypeptide(L)'
;LKVFVTGATGFLGSHVARVLADQGADLRLLVRATSNLRNLQGLQAETATGDLRDAGSLEKAMSGCDTVFHVAADYRLWARDPWEMYRSNVEGTRAILEAVRKNGVRRVVHTSSVATMGFTENEHPADEDSPVSLADMIGHYKRSKFMGEQIALEAGRSGLHVVTVNPTTPVGEQDVKPTPTGRIVLDFLKRKFPAYVETGLNLVDVRECARGHVAAVEKGKSGERYILGGEDLTLKQILDKLAKITGLPSPTVKLPYVFAFAAGVVDEAITGRLLHREPRATVDTVRMGRKKMFASSGKAQRELGWKIVPVEDALRRAVDWFRANGYV
;
A
#
# COMPACT_ATOMS: atom_id res chain seq x y z
N LEU A 1 4.32 -12.12 -23.24
CA LEU A 1 3.62 -10.89 -22.86
C LEU A 1 4.58 -10.00 -22.10
N LYS A 2 4.87 -8.80 -22.63
CA LYS A 2 5.78 -7.87 -21.94
C LYS A 2 5.03 -7.00 -20.96
N VAL A 3 5.45 -7.04 -19.69
CA VAL A 3 4.76 -6.39 -18.58
C VAL A 3 5.62 -5.27 -18.01
N PHE A 4 5.08 -4.07 -17.96
CA PHE A 4 5.69 -2.92 -17.33
C PHE A 4 5.23 -2.75 -15.89
N VAL A 5 6.17 -2.66 -14.95
CA VAL A 5 5.85 -2.51 -13.52
C VAL A 5 6.49 -1.25 -12.96
N THR A 6 5.70 -0.35 -12.41
CA THR A 6 6.20 0.76 -11.61
C THR A 6 6.18 0.40 -10.13
N GLY A 7 7.11 0.96 -9.35
CA GLY A 7 7.19 0.68 -7.91
C GLY A 7 7.77 -0.67 -7.52
N ALA A 8 8.35 -1.42 -8.46
CA ALA A 8 8.94 -2.73 -8.22
C ALA A 8 10.08 -2.73 -7.17
N THR A 9 10.72 -1.60 -6.93
CA THR A 9 11.73 -1.46 -5.86
C THR A 9 11.12 -1.34 -4.45
N GLY A 10 9.80 -1.11 -4.36
CA GLY A 10 9.06 -1.02 -3.11
C GLY A 10 8.62 -2.38 -2.57
N PHE A 11 8.02 -2.37 -1.38
CA PHE A 11 7.55 -3.57 -0.68
C PHE A 11 6.55 -4.39 -1.52
N LEU A 12 5.37 -3.86 -1.78
CA LEU A 12 4.32 -4.57 -2.54
C LEU A 12 4.73 -4.79 -4.00
N GLY A 13 5.32 -3.77 -4.65
CA GLY A 13 5.69 -3.86 -6.07
C GLY A 13 6.72 -4.93 -6.37
N SER A 14 7.65 -5.21 -5.46
CA SER A 14 8.62 -6.30 -5.61
C SER A 14 7.96 -7.67 -5.57
N HIS A 15 6.95 -7.86 -4.72
CA HIS A 15 6.17 -9.10 -4.67
C HIS A 15 5.30 -9.27 -5.93
N VAL A 16 4.69 -8.19 -6.44
CA VAL A 16 3.97 -8.22 -7.72
C VAL A 16 4.89 -8.64 -8.86
N ALA A 17 6.09 -8.04 -8.94
CA ALA A 17 7.07 -8.39 -9.97
C ALA A 17 7.53 -9.86 -9.86
N ARG A 18 7.70 -10.40 -8.64
CA ARG A 18 8.04 -11.82 -8.43
C ARG A 18 6.92 -12.77 -8.88
N VAL A 19 5.68 -12.48 -8.50
CA VAL A 19 4.54 -13.32 -8.94
C VAL A 19 4.43 -13.34 -10.47
N LEU A 20 4.64 -12.20 -11.13
CA LEU A 20 4.64 -12.11 -12.59
C LEU A 20 5.83 -12.89 -13.21
N ALA A 21 7.03 -12.80 -12.63
CA ALA A 21 8.19 -13.55 -13.07
C ALA A 21 7.98 -15.07 -12.93
N ASP A 22 7.41 -15.51 -11.80
CA ASP A 22 7.09 -16.92 -11.55
C ASP A 22 6.06 -17.47 -12.56
N GLN A 23 5.25 -16.61 -13.16
CA GLN A 23 4.32 -16.95 -14.25
C GLN A 23 4.96 -16.84 -15.64
N GLY A 24 6.25 -16.54 -15.74
CA GLY A 24 6.97 -16.46 -17.01
C GLY A 24 6.75 -15.15 -17.78
N ALA A 25 6.31 -14.06 -17.13
CA ALA A 25 6.17 -12.77 -17.80
C ALA A 25 7.55 -12.16 -18.14
N ASP A 26 7.66 -11.56 -19.31
CA ASP A 26 8.80 -10.71 -19.68
C ASP A 26 8.65 -9.35 -18.99
N LEU A 27 9.47 -9.08 -17.98
CA LEU A 27 9.32 -7.93 -17.11
C LEU A 27 10.20 -6.76 -17.50
N ARG A 28 9.61 -5.57 -17.56
CA ARG A 28 10.33 -4.30 -17.55
C ARG A 28 9.93 -3.46 -16.34
N LEU A 29 10.90 -3.16 -15.47
CA LEU A 29 10.70 -2.50 -14.20
C LEU A 29 11.15 -1.03 -14.28
N LEU A 30 10.24 -0.09 -13.98
CA LEU A 30 10.59 1.31 -13.86
C LEU A 30 11.38 1.54 -12.57
N VAL A 31 12.59 2.05 -12.69
CA VAL A 31 13.46 2.40 -11.56
C VAL A 31 13.94 3.84 -11.69
N ARG A 32 14.08 4.57 -10.59
CA ARG A 32 14.76 5.87 -10.59
C ARG A 32 16.26 5.65 -10.45
N ALA A 33 17.09 6.55 -10.97
CA ALA A 33 18.54 6.48 -10.83
C ALA A 33 19.01 6.34 -9.37
N THR A 34 18.22 6.87 -8.42
CA THR A 34 18.49 6.82 -6.97
C THR A 34 17.79 5.68 -6.23
N SER A 35 17.13 4.74 -6.94
CA SER A 35 16.39 3.66 -6.32
C SER A 35 17.30 2.65 -5.63
N ASN A 36 16.89 2.21 -4.43
CA ASN A 36 17.50 1.03 -3.80
C ASN A 36 16.96 -0.23 -4.49
N LEU A 37 17.84 -0.97 -5.15
CA LEU A 37 17.49 -2.16 -5.92
C LEU A 37 17.49 -3.46 -5.10
N ARG A 38 17.66 -3.39 -3.79
CA ARG A 38 17.73 -4.57 -2.90
C ARG A 38 16.56 -5.54 -3.09
N ASN A 39 15.35 -5.02 -3.24
CA ASN A 39 14.16 -5.83 -3.45
C ASN A 39 14.10 -6.52 -4.82
N LEU A 40 14.94 -6.13 -5.76
CA LEU A 40 15.02 -6.72 -7.11
C LEU A 40 16.08 -7.83 -7.21
N GLN A 41 16.86 -8.07 -6.17
CA GLN A 41 17.88 -9.12 -6.17
C GLN A 41 17.26 -10.50 -6.46
N GLY A 42 17.89 -11.22 -7.38
CA GLY A 42 17.43 -12.54 -7.82
C GLY A 42 16.23 -12.53 -8.79
N LEU A 43 15.71 -11.36 -9.15
CA LEU A 43 14.63 -11.22 -10.13
C LEU A 43 15.23 -11.02 -11.53
N GLN A 44 14.84 -11.89 -12.46
CA GLN A 44 15.21 -11.75 -13.88
C GLN A 44 14.23 -10.74 -14.53
N ALA A 45 14.69 -9.53 -14.81
CA ALA A 45 13.89 -8.48 -15.40
C ALA A 45 14.74 -7.40 -16.06
N GLU A 46 14.23 -6.79 -17.13
CA GLU A 46 14.79 -5.57 -17.70
C GLU A 46 14.47 -4.38 -16.78
N THR A 47 15.43 -3.49 -16.57
CA THR A 47 15.18 -2.23 -15.87
C THR A 47 15.18 -1.06 -16.84
N ALA A 48 14.20 -0.16 -16.70
CA ALA A 48 14.14 1.10 -17.44
C ALA A 48 14.22 2.27 -16.44
N THR A 49 15.15 3.19 -16.66
CA THR A 49 15.27 4.38 -15.81
C THR A 49 14.24 5.42 -16.19
N GLY A 50 13.51 5.94 -15.21
CA GLY A 50 12.51 7.00 -15.40
C GLY A 50 11.88 7.44 -14.08
N ASP A 51 11.05 8.48 -14.15
CA ASP A 51 10.31 9.05 -12.99
C ASP A 51 8.85 9.27 -13.38
N LEU A 52 7.93 9.04 -12.45
CA LEU A 52 6.48 9.31 -12.66
C LEU A 52 6.18 10.76 -13.03
N ARG A 53 7.08 11.68 -12.67
CA ARG A 53 6.98 13.11 -12.95
C ARG A 53 7.55 13.51 -14.30
N ASP A 54 8.12 12.57 -15.06
CA ASP A 54 8.71 12.77 -16.38
C ASP A 54 7.98 11.91 -17.42
N ALA A 55 6.99 12.51 -18.08
CA ALA A 55 6.16 11.85 -19.09
C ALA A 55 6.97 11.27 -20.26
N GLY A 56 8.06 11.95 -20.68
CA GLY A 56 8.93 11.48 -21.76
C GLY A 56 9.70 10.21 -21.39
N SER A 57 10.16 10.10 -20.14
CA SER A 57 10.81 8.90 -19.64
C SER A 57 9.84 7.73 -19.56
N LEU A 58 8.58 7.97 -19.15
CA LEU A 58 7.55 6.95 -19.07
C LEU A 58 7.17 6.39 -20.43
N GLU A 59 6.98 7.26 -21.43
CA GLU A 59 6.64 6.87 -22.80
C GLU A 59 7.70 5.94 -23.38
N LYS A 60 8.99 6.31 -23.27
CA LYS A 60 10.10 5.47 -23.72
C LYS A 60 10.18 4.14 -22.96
N ALA A 61 10.07 4.20 -21.62
CA ALA A 61 10.19 3.02 -20.79
C ALA A 61 9.06 2.01 -21.04
N MET A 62 7.87 2.47 -21.42
CA MET A 62 6.69 1.63 -21.65
C MET A 62 6.61 1.05 -23.07
N SER A 63 7.46 1.52 -23.99
CA SER A 63 7.41 1.11 -25.40
C SER A 63 7.48 -0.42 -25.58
N GLY A 64 6.53 -0.97 -26.34
CA GLY A 64 6.44 -2.40 -26.63
C GLY A 64 5.92 -3.25 -25.46
N CYS A 65 5.39 -2.65 -24.40
CA CYS A 65 4.74 -3.38 -23.31
C CYS A 65 3.25 -3.55 -23.59
N ASP A 66 2.71 -4.72 -23.22
CA ASP A 66 1.31 -5.08 -23.41
C ASP A 66 0.44 -4.74 -22.20
N THR A 67 1.02 -4.82 -21.01
CA THR A 67 0.33 -4.69 -19.71
C THR A 67 1.13 -3.83 -18.78
N VAL A 68 0.43 -3.02 -17.98
CA VAL A 68 1.05 -2.14 -16.96
C VAL A 68 0.51 -2.47 -15.59
N PHE A 69 1.42 -2.66 -14.63
CA PHE A 69 1.12 -2.66 -13.19
C PHE A 69 1.65 -1.36 -12.59
N HIS A 70 0.75 -0.44 -12.30
CA HIS A 70 1.10 0.83 -11.67
C HIS A 70 1.01 0.71 -10.15
N VAL A 71 2.11 0.24 -9.53
CA VAL A 71 2.18 0.01 -8.07
C VAL A 71 2.87 1.17 -7.34
N ALA A 72 3.64 1.98 -8.06
CA ALA A 72 4.34 3.12 -7.48
C ALA A 72 3.36 4.15 -6.88
N ALA A 73 3.61 4.52 -5.64
CA ALA A 73 2.90 5.58 -4.94
C ALA A 73 3.80 6.23 -3.87
N ASP A 74 3.53 7.47 -3.53
CA ASP A 74 4.02 8.08 -2.30
C ASP A 74 3.03 7.75 -1.17
N TYR A 75 3.46 6.89 -0.23
CA TYR A 75 2.64 6.39 0.88
C TYR A 75 3.02 7.02 2.23
N ARG A 76 3.84 8.09 2.23
CA ARG A 76 4.21 8.79 3.45
C ARG A 76 2.97 9.39 4.10
N LEU A 77 2.79 9.17 5.40
CA LEU A 77 1.68 9.79 6.14
C LEU A 77 2.01 11.24 6.54
N TRP A 78 3.29 11.62 6.44
CA TRP A 78 3.79 12.97 6.65
C TRP A 78 4.89 13.29 5.63
N ALA A 79 4.89 14.48 5.10
CA ALA A 79 5.96 15.02 4.25
C ALA A 79 6.15 16.51 4.54
N ARG A 80 7.38 17.00 4.43
CA ARG A 80 7.70 18.42 4.58
C ARG A 80 7.02 19.27 3.49
N ASP A 81 7.03 18.78 2.25
CA ASP A 81 6.25 19.31 1.14
C ASP A 81 5.14 18.31 0.77
N PRO A 82 3.89 18.51 1.20
CA PRO A 82 2.79 17.61 0.87
C PRO A 82 2.49 17.52 -0.63
N TRP A 83 2.85 18.55 -1.42
CA TRP A 83 2.62 18.55 -2.86
C TRP A 83 3.41 17.48 -3.62
N GLU A 84 4.51 16.97 -3.03
CA GLU A 84 5.21 15.82 -3.58
C GLU A 84 4.31 14.59 -3.72
N MET A 85 3.38 14.38 -2.77
CA MET A 85 2.40 13.29 -2.82
C MET A 85 1.44 13.45 -4.00
N TYR A 86 0.96 14.68 -4.24
CA TYR A 86 0.07 14.96 -5.36
C TYR A 86 0.79 14.83 -6.71
N ARG A 87 2.03 15.32 -6.81
CA ARG A 87 2.86 15.12 -8.01
C ARG A 87 3.07 13.64 -8.32
N SER A 88 3.27 12.80 -7.30
CA SER A 88 3.47 11.36 -7.49
C SER A 88 2.16 10.61 -7.73
N ASN A 89 1.15 10.80 -6.86
CA ASN A 89 -0.05 9.97 -6.83
C ASN A 89 -1.12 10.45 -7.80
N VAL A 90 -1.19 11.73 -8.12
CA VAL A 90 -2.19 12.32 -9.03
C VAL A 90 -1.59 12.53 -10.42
N GLU A 91 -0.58 13.41 -10.53
CA GLU A 91 0.02 13.73 -11.83
C GLU A 91 0.78 12.55 -12.40
N GLY A 92 1.47 11.76 -11.54
CA GLY A 92 2.11 10.52 -11.96
C GLY A 92 1.13 9.50 -12.51
N THR A 93 -0.07 9.35 -11.90
CA THR A 93 -1.13 8.48 -12.45
C THR A 93 -1.62 8.98 -13.79
N ARG A 94 -1.82 10.30 -13.99
CA ARG A 94 -2.17 10.88 -15.29
C ARG A 94 -1.12 10.58 -16.35
N ALA A 95 0.15 10.80 -16.01
CA ALA A 95 1.28 10.56 -16.93
C ALA A 95 1.40 9.07 -17.35
N ILE A 96 1.19 8.15 -16.42
CA ILE A 96 1.14 6.70 -16.73
C ILE A 96 -0.01 6.38 -17.70
N LEU A 97 -1.21 6.87 -17.45
CA LEU A 97 -2.37 6.59 -18.30
C LEU A 97 -2.23 7.24 -19.69
N GLU A 98 -1.59 8.39 -19.78
CA GLU A 98 -1.25 9.01 -21.06
C GLU A 98 -0.21 8.19 -21.83
N ALA A 99 0.86 7.74 -21.16
CA ALA A 99 1.85 6.84 -21.76
C ALA A 99 1.22 5.50 -22.20
N VAL A 100 0.25 4.97 -21.44
CA VAL A 100 -0.56 3.79 -21.80
C VAL A 100 -1.28 4.02 -23.13
N ARG A 101 -1.97 5.15 -23.30
CA ARG A 101 -2.68 5.48 -24.55
C ARG A 101 -1.74 5.58 -25.74
N LYS A 102 -0.63 6.30 -25.56
CA LYS A 102 0.36 6.52 -26.64
C LYS A 102 1.04 5.24 -27.09
N ASN A 103 1.30 4.31 -26.17
CA ASN A 103 1.96 3.04 -26.46
C ASN A 103 0.99 1.90 -26.83
N GLY A 104 -0.32 2.14 -26.85
CA GLY A 104 -1.31 1.12 -27.17
C GLY A 104 -1.34 -0.04 -26.18
N VAL A 105 -1.02 0.21 -24.91
CA VAL A 105 -1.07 -0.80 -23.85
C VAL A 105 -2.50 -1.30 -23.67
N ARG A 106 -2.65 -2.61 -23.60
CA ARG A 106 -3.97 -3.25 -23.60
C ARG A 106 -4.65 -3.33 -22.24
N ARG A 107 -3.87 -3.48 -21.15
CA ARG A 107 -4.40 -3.67 -19.79
C ARG A 107 -3.57 -2.92 -18.77
N VAL A 108 -4.25 -2.34 -17.79
CA VAL A 108 -3.63 -1.63 -16.66
C VAL A 108 -4.22 -2.14 -15.35
N VAL A 109 -3.36 -2.44 -14.39
CA VAL A 109 -3.75 -2.57 -12.98
C VAL A 109 -3.20 -1.37 -12.22
N HIS A 110 -4.10 -0.55 -11.69
CA HIS A 110 -3.76 0.59 -10.85
C HIS A 110 -3.86 0.21 -9.38
N THR A 111 -2.77 0.38 -8.63
CA THR A 111 -2.75 0.14 -7.19
C THR A 111 -3.18 1.39 -6.43
N SER A 112 -4.38 1.38 -5.91
CA SER A 112 -4.87 2.38 -4.97
C SER A 112 -4.60 1.96 -3.51
N SER A 113 -5.55 2.12 -2.63
CA SER A 113 -5.45 1.75 -1.21
C SER A 113 -6.84 1.67 -0.58
N VAL A 114 -7.03 0.83 0.42
CA VAL A 114 -8.22 0.88 1.29
C VAL A 114 -8.40 2.26 1.96
N ALA A 115 -7.34 3.04 2.03
CA ALA A 115 -7.38 4.42 2.57
C ALA A 115 -8.32 5.37 1.79
N THR A 116 -8.72 4.99 0.56
CA THR A 116 -9.68 5.73 -0.29
C THR A 116 -11.13 5.31 -0.06
N MET A 117 -11.37 4.28 0.76
CA MET A 117 -12.72 3.83 1.09
C MET A 117 -13.33 4.68 2.19
N GLY A 118 -14.67 4.76 2.17
CA GLY A 118 -15.45 5.35 3.26
C GLY A 118 -15.36 4.50 4.53
N PHE A 119 -15.53 5.15 5.67
CA PHE A 119 -15.78 4.44 6.92
C PHE A 119 -17.29 4.29 7.13
N THR A 120 -17.72 3.10 7.51
CA THR A 120 -19.11 2.89 7.91
C THR A 120 -19.28 3.27 9.38
N GLU A 121 -20.37 3.98 9.72
CA GLU A 121 -20.63 4.43 11.10
C GLU A 121 -20.99 3.27 12.03
N ASN A 122 -21.45 2.15 11.49
CA ASN A 122 -22.03 1.02 12.23
C ASN A 122 -21.03 -0.14 12.45
N GLU A 123 -19.74 0.12 12.50
CA GLU A 123 -18.67 -0.91 12.65
C GLU A 123 -18.68 -2.02 11.57
N HIS A 124 -19.50 -1.91 10.53
CA HIS A 124 -19.42 -2.82 9.38
C HIS A 124 -18.14 -2.54 8.57
N PRO A 125 -17.44 -3.59 8.11
CA PRO A 125 -16.30 -3.41 7.24
C PRO A 125 -16.66 -2.60 5.99
N ALA A 126 -15.84 -1.61 5.63
CA ALA A 126 -16.02 -0.86 4.40
C ALA A 126 -15.86 -1.76 3.17
N ASP A 127 -16.64 -1.50 2.12
CA ASP A 127 -16.56 -2.19 0.84
C ASP A 127 -16.43 -1.20 -0.32
N GLU A 128 -16.44 -1.72 -1.54
CA GLU A 128 -16.29 -0.92 -2.76
C GLU A 128 -17.47 0.03 -3.02
N ASP A 129 -18.63 -0.27 -2.46
CA ASP A 129 -19.88 0.51 -2.63
C ASP A 129 -20.10 1.52 -1.49
N SER A 130 -19.25 1.48 -0.45
CA SER A 130 -19.32 2.40 0.69
C SER A 130 -19.20 3.85 0.23
N PRO A 131 -20.19 4.74 0.57
CA PRO A 131 -20.17 6.13 0.17
C PRO A 131 -18.91 6.85 0.66
N VAL A 132 -18.25 7.57 -0.24
CA VAL A 132 -17.03 8.29 0.09
C VAL A 132 -16.82 9.47 -0.85
N SER A 133 -16.32 10.56 -0.30
CA SER A 133 -15.97 11.78 -1.03
C SER A 133 -14.57 12.29 -0.66
N LEU A 134 -14.07 13.25 -1.41
CA LEU A 134 -12.79 13.89 -1.09
C LEU A 134 -12.80 14.59 0.28
N ALA A 135 -13.97 15.04 0.76
CA ALA A 135 -14.13 15.67 2.06
C ALA A 135 -13.86 14.71 3.24
N ASP A 136 -14.09 13.39 3.01
CA ASP A 136 -13.88 12.36 4.02
C ASP A 136 -12.40 11.95 4.16
N MET A 137 -11.56 12.42 3.23
CA MET A 137 -10.14 12.06 3.19
C MET A 137 -9.33 12.87 4.21
N ILE A 138 -8.88 12.20 5.28
CA ILE A 138 -8.03 12.78 6.32
C ILE A 138 -6.57 12.78 5.86
N GLY A 139 -5.95 13.97 5.81
CA GLY A 139 -4.54 14.14 5.46
C GLY A 139 -4.24 14.07 3.95
N HIS A 140 -3.05 14.50 3.58
CA HIS A 140 -2.63 14.62 2.18
C HIS A 140 -2.47 13.27 1.47
N TYR A 141 -2.02 12.25 2.20
CA TYR A 141 -1.89 10.90 1.64
C TYR A 141 -3.22 10.37 1.12
N LYS A 142 -4.26 10.33 1.97
CA LYS A 142 -5.58 9.82 1.56
C LYS A 142 -6.17 10.64 0.43
N ARG A 143 -6.07 11.97 0.50
CA ARG A 143 -6.56 12.87 -0.55
C ARG A 143 -5.88 12.60 -1.89
N SER A 144 -4.56 12.52 -1.92
CA SER A 144 -3.82 12.26 -3.16
C SER A 144 -4.11 10.88 -3.74
N LYS A 145 -4.24 9.84 -2.89
CA LYS A 145 -4.62 8.50 -3.34
C LYS A 145 -6.04 8.46 -3.89
N PHE A 146 -6.99 9.11 -3.21
CA PHE A 146 -8.37 9.21 -3.69
C PHE A 146 -8.45 9.87 -5.06
N MET A 147 -7.79 11.03 -5.23
CA MET A 147 -7.77 11.73 -6.52
C MET A 147 -7.12 10.89 -7.63
N GLY A 148 -6.02 10.20 -7.36
CA GLY A 148 -5.38 9.28 -8.30
C GLY A 148 -6.28 8.10 -8.67
N GLU A 149 -7.01 7.55 -7.71
CA GLU A 149 -7.99 6.48 -7.94
C GLU A 149 -9.13 6.95 -8.85
N GLN A 150 -9.71 8.13 -8.60
CA GLN A 150 -10.77 8.65 -9.45
C GLN A 150 -10.32 8.80 -10.91
N ILE A 151 -9.07 9.25 -11.13
CA ILE A 151 -8.49 9.35 -12.49
C ILE A 151 -8.38 7.96 -13.14
N ALA A 152 -7.94 6.95 -12.39
CA ALA A 152 -7.80 5.59 -12.90
C ALA A 152 -9.17 4.95 -13.23
N LEU A 153 -10.16 5.11 -12.34
CA LEU A 153 -11.53 4.63 -12.56
C LEU A 153 -12.17 5.28 -13.77
N GLU A 154 -12.03 6.60 -13.91
CA GLU A 154 -12.56 7.36 -15.05
C GLU A 154 -11.89 6.91 -16.35
N ALA A 155 -10.58 6.72 -16.37
CA ALA A 155 -9.88 6.21 -17.53
C ALA A 155 -10.39 4.82 -17.95
N GLY A 156 -10.71 3.96 -16.97
CA GLY A 156 -11.31 2.64 -17.20
C GLY A 156 -12.72 2.69 -17.78
N ARG A 157 -13.51 3.69 -17.40
CA ARG A 157 -14.86 3.93 -17.97
C ARG A 157 -14.83 4.60 -19.34
N SER A 158 -13.75 5.34 -19.61
CA SER A 158 -13.58 6.12 -20.86
C SER A 158 -12.76 5.42 -21.93
N GLY A 159 -12.73 4.08 -21.94
CA GLY A 159 -12.21 3.27 -23.06
C GLY A 159 -10.81 2.69 -22.90
N LEU A 160 -10.05 3.00 -21.83
CA LEU A 160 -8.91 2.20 -21.46
C LEU A 160 -9.33 0.98 -20.64
N HIS A 161 -8.60 -0.13 -20.75
CA HIS A 161 -8.83 -1.25 -19.83
C HIS A 161 -8.02 -1.06 -18.54
N VAL A 162 -8.63 -0.41 -17.54
CA VAL A 162 -8.02 -0.13 -16.24
C VAL A 162 -8.81 -0.78 -15.13
N VAL A 163 -8.16 -1.65 -14.35
CA VAL A 163 -8.72 -2.25 -13.14
C VAL A 163 -7.98 -1.66 -11.94
N THR A 164 -8.72 -1.21 -10.94
CA THR A 164 -8.14 -0.66 -9.72
C THR A 164 -8.16 -1.70 -8.61
N VAL A 165 -7.06 -1.85 -7.88
CA VAL A 165 -6.99 -2.68 -6.68
C VAL A 165 -6.70 -1.82 -5.46
N ASN A 166 -7.35 -2.12 -4.34
CA ASN A 166 -7.25 -1.42 -3.08
C ASN A 166 -6.70 -2.35 -2.00
N PRO A 167 -5.35 -2.53 -1.95
CA PRO A 167 -4.74 -3.25 -0.84
C PRO A 167 -5.15 -2.65 0.51
N THR A 168 -5.36 -3.50 1.50
CA THR A 168 -5.55 -3.06 2.87
C THR A 168 -4.21 -2.73 3.51
N THR A 169 -3.77 -3.44 4.53
CA THR A 169 -2.47 -3.24 5.17
C THR A 169 -1.58 -4.47 4.96
N PRO A 170 -0.80 -4.52 3.86
CA PRO A 170 0.08 -5.64 3.59
C PRO A 170 1.16 -5.81 4.65
N VAL A 171 1.42 -7.05 5.03
CA VAL A 171 2.50 -7.47 5.94
C VAL A 171 3.25 -8.67 5.38
N GLY A 172 4.54 -8.75 5.61
CA GLY A 172 5.41 -9.84 5.14
C GLY A 172 6.87 -9.46 5.12
N GLU A 173 7.66 -10.28 4.46
CA GLU A 173 9.10 -10.09 4.25
C GLU A 173 9.42 -9.01 3.21
N GLN A 174 10.68 -8.57 3.14
CA GLN A 174 11.21 -7.58 2.17
C GLN A 174 10.66 -6.15 2.34
N ASP A 175 10.17 -5.78 3.50
CA ASP A 175 9.79 -4.40 3.82
C ASP A 175 11.04 -3.56 4.17
N VAL A 176 11.92 -3.36 3.16
CA VAL A 176 13.25 -2.71 3.29
C VAL A 176 13.14 -1.29 3.84
N LYS A 177 12.13 -0.53 3.43
CA LYS A 177 11.80 0.76 4.04
C LYS A 177 10.50 0.57 4.82
N PRO A 178 10.59 0.24 6.13
CA PRO A 178 9.43 -0.22 6.86
C PRO A 178 8.19 0.64 6.62
N THR A 179 7.16 0.00 6.05
CA THR A 179 5.83 0.59 5.88
C THR A 179 5.20 0.88 7.25
N PRO A 180 4.11 1.64 7.34
CA PRO A 180 3.42 1.81 8.62
C PRO A 180 3.09 0.49 9.32
N THR A 181 2.69 -0.55 8.56
CA THR A 181 2.43 -1.90 9.11
C THR A 181 3.72 -2.61 9.53
N GLY A 182 4.76 -2.55 8.70
CA GLY A 182 6.07 -3.10 9.06
C GLY A 182 6.69 -2.43 10.28
N ARG A 183 6.43 -1.14 10.49
CA ARG A 183 6.83 -0.42 11.73
C ARG A 183 6.16 -0.97 12.97
N ILE A 184 4.89 -1.41 12.90
CA ILE A 184 4.24 -2.09 14.03
C ILE A 184 5.03 -3.34 14.42
N VAL A 185 5.38 -4.18 13.45
CA VAL A 185 6.20 -5.39 13.70
C VAL A 185 7.57 -5.02 14.28
N LEU A 186 8.26 -4.08 13.66
CA LEU A 186 9.60 -3.66 14.06
C LEU A 186 9.62 -3.00 15.46
N ASP A 187 8.66 -2.14 15.76
CA ASP A 187 8.57 -1.47 17.06
C ASP A 187 8.16 -2.46 18.16
N PHE A 188 7.36 -3.48 17.84
CA PHE A 188 7.10 -4.58 18.76
C PHE A 188 8.39 -5.37 19.08
N LEU A 189 9.18 -5.75 18.07
CA LEU A 189 10.45 -6.43 18.25
C LEU A 189 11.44 -5.61 19.10
N LYS A 190 11.42 -4.29 18.94
CA LYS A 190 12.25 -3.34 19.73
C LYS A 190 11.65 -2.99 21.09
N ARG A 191 10.55 -3.64 21.51
CA ARG A 191 9.86 -3.41 22.79
C ARG A 191 9.43 -1.94 23.00
N LYS A 192 8.99 -1.27 21.93
CA LYS A 192 8.57 0.13 21.98
C LYS A 192 7.09 0.34 22.27
N PHE A 193 6.35 -0.71 22.57
CA PHE A 193 4.95 -0.66 22.96
C PHE A 193 4.77 -0.84 24.48
N PRO A 194 4.85 0.23 25.31
CA PRO A 194 4.53 0.14 26.73
C PRO A 194 3.02 -0.02 26.97
N ALA A 195 2.22 0.44 26.03
CA ALA A 195 0.77 0.40 26.03
C ALA A 195 0.22 0.33 24.59
N TYR A 196 -1.07 0.09 24.43
CA TYR A 196 -1.72 0.10 23.12
C TYR A 196 -2.97 0.99 23.13
N VAL A 197 -3.33 1.52 21.95
CA VAL A 197 -4.59 2.23 21.72
C VAL A 197 -5.61 1.29 21.10
N GLU A 198 -6.90 1.55 21.35
CA GLU A 198 -7.97 0.79 20.71
C GLU A 198 -8.14 1.27 19.28
N THR A 199 -7.64 0.50 18.35
CA THR A 199 -7.75 0.68 16.90
C THR A 199 -7.74 -0.67 16.22
N GLY A 200 -8.01 -0.72 14.93
CA GLY A 200 -8.01 -1.96 14.15
C GLY A 200 -7.60 -1.73 12.71
N LEU A 201 -7.01 -2.75 12.13
CA LEU A 201 -6.54 -2.78 10.74
C LEU A 201 -7.02 -4.07 10.08
N ASN A 202 -7.29 -4.02 8.80
CA ASN A 202 -7.43 -5.22 7.99
C ASN A 202 -6.04 -5.60 7.48
N LEU A 203 -5.44 -6.66 7.99
CA LEU A 203 -4.12 -7.16 7.58
C LEU A 203 -4.23 -8.15 6.44
N VAL A 204 -3.36 -8.04 5.46
CA VAL A 204 -3.26 -8.96 4.33
C VAL A 204 -1.81 -9.43 4.12
N ASP A 205 -1.62 -10.71 3.80
CA ASP A 205 -0.33 -11.24 3.36
C ASP A 205 0.10 -10.54 2.07
N VAL A 206 1.31 -9.96 2.06
CA VAL A 206 1.84 -9.25 0.89
C VAL A 206 1.95 -10.15 -0.36
N ARG A 207 2.23 -11.44 -0.18
CA ARG A 207 2.29 -12.40 -1.30
C ARG A 207 0.93 -12.62 -1.91
N GLU A 208 -0.11 -12.80 -1.08
CA GLU A 208 -1.47 -12.92 -1.54
C GLU A 208 -1.94 -11.62 -2.20
N CYS A 209 -1.64 -10.48 -1.57
CA CYS A 209 -1.94 -9.19 -2.17
C CYS A 209 -1.34 -9.05 -3.58
N ALA A 210 -0.10 -9.49 -3.79
CA ALA A 210 0.54 -9.52 -5.10
C ALA A 210 -0.19 -10.45 -6.09
N ARG A 211 -0.61 -11.64 -5.66
CA ARG A 211 -1.43 -12.55 -6.49
C ARG A 211 -2.77 -11.94 -6.86
N GLY A 212 -3.38 -11.16 -5.94
CA GLY A 212 -4.60 -10.42 -6.22
C GLY A 212 -4.45 -9.39 -7.34
N HIS A 213 -3.28 -8.73 -7.45
CA HIS A 213 -2.99 -7.84 -8.57
C HIS A 213 -2.99 -8.58 -9.91
N VAL A 214 -2.41 -9.78 -9.95
CA VAL A 214 -2.39 -10.61 -11.16
C VAL A 214 -3.80 -11.12 -11.49
N ALA A 215 -4.55 -11.58 -10.50
CA ALA A 215 -5.95 -11.97 -10.71
C ALA A 215 -6.80 -10.79 -11.23
N ALA A 216 -6.51 -9.56 -10.79
CA ALA A 216 -7.23 -8.38 -11.24
C ALA A 216 -6.99 -8.07 -12.74
N VAL A 217 -5.77 -8.27 -13.27
CA VAL A 217 -5.51 -8.07 -14.71
C VAL A 217 -6.18 -9.15 -15.57
N GLU A 218 -6.37 -10.33 -15.04
CA GLU A 218 -6.95 -11.48 -15.75
C GLU A 218 -8.49 -11.44 -15.76
N LYS A 219 -9.11 -11.13 -14.61
CA LYS A 219 -10.54 -11.29 -14.34
C LYS A 219 -11.27 -10.00 -13.98
N GLY A 220 -10.53 -8.96 -13.62
CA GLY A 220 -11.14 -7.70 -13.20
C GLY A 220 -11.84 -6.97 -14.31
N LYS A 221 -12.93 -6.29 -13.98
CA LYS A 221 -13.71 -5.47 -14.92
C LYS A 221 -13.10 -4.06 -15.02
N SER A 222 -12.99 -3.56 -16.24
CA SER A 222 -12.49 -2.19 -16.47
C SER A 222 -13.39 -1.15 -15.81
N GLY A 223 -12.77 -0.14 -15.21
CA GLY A 223 -13.47 0.93 -14.48
C GLY A 223 -13.98 0.52 -13.10
N GLU A 224 -13.68 -0.70 -12.66
CA GLU A 224 -14.04 -1.22 -11.35
C GLU A 224 -12.86 -1.21 -10.38
N ARG A 225 -13.18 -1.25 -9.07
CA ARG A 225 -12.20 -1.36 -7.98
C ARG A 225 -12.46 -2.61 -7.15
N TYR A 226 -11.39 -3.17 -6.57
CA TYR A 226 -11.42 -4.40 -5.79
C TYR A 226 -10.56 -4.29 -4.54
N ILE A 227 -11.16 -4.50 -3.37
CA ILE A 227 -10.43 -4.52 -2.09
C ILE A 227 -9.69 -5.86 -1.97
N LEU A 228 -8.35 -5.78 -1.86
CA LEU A 228 -7.50 -6.93 -1.57
C LEU A 228 -7.17 -6.93 -0.08
N GLY A 229 -8.07 -7.45 0.71
CA GLY A 229 -7.99 -7.47 2.17
C GLY A 229 -7.82 -8.88 2.72
N GLY A 230 -7.50 -8.96 4.00
CA GLY A 230 -7.30 -10.20 4.74
C GLY A 230 -8.12 -10.21 6.03
N GLU A 231 -7.46 -10.34 7.20
CA GLU A 231 -8.11 -10.42 8.50
C GLU A 231 -8.32 -9.04 9.14
N ASP A 232 -9.52 -8.80 9.64
CA ASP A 232 -9.82 -7.65 10.50
C ASP A 232 -9.31 -7.92 11.92
N LEU A 233 -8.29 -7.20 12.35
CA LEU A 233 -7.65 -7.38 13.64
C LEU A 233 -7.54 -6.05 14.40
N THR A 234 -7.84 -6.07 15.69
CA THR A 234 -7.49 -4.96 16.58
C THR A 234 -5.96 -4.90 16.75
N LEU A 235 -5.44 -3.71 17.08
CA LEU A 235 -4.00 -3.58 17.38
C LEU A 235 -3.57 -4.54 18.49
N LYS A 236 -4.42 -4.74 19.51
CA LYS A 236 -4.14 -5.71 20.57
C LYS A 236 -3.99 -7.13 20.04
N GLN A 237 -4.89 -7.58 19.17
CA GLN A 237 -4.80 -8.91 18.55
C GLN A 237 -3.54 -9.06 17.68
N ILE A 238 -3.15 -8.00 16.94
CA ILE A 238 -1.88 -7.99 16.18
C ILE A 238 -0.68 -8.17 17.12
N LEU A 239 -0.63 -7.40 18.21
CA LEU A 239 0.45 -7.49 19.20
C LEU A 239 0.47 -8.84 19.93
N ASP A 240 -0.69 -9.45 20.18
CA ASP A 240 -0.79 -10.80 20.76
C ASP A 240 -0.29 -11.89 19.80
N LYS A 241 -0.62 -11.80 18.51
CA LYS A 241 -0.07 -12.68 17.48
C LYS A 241 1.46 -12.55 17.41
N LEU A 242 1.99 -11.30 17.43
CA LEU A 242 3.45 -11.08 17.47
C LEU A 242 4.09 -11.62 18.73
N ALA A 243 3.45 -11.50 19.91
CA ALA A 243 3.92 -12.07 21.15
C ALA A 243 4.04 -13.59 21.06
N LYS A 244 3.03 -14.25 20.48
CA LYS A 244 3.01 -15.71 20.26
C LYS A 244 4.14 -16.18 19.32
N ILE A 245 4.39 -15.41 18.25
CA ILE A 245 5.44 -15.71 17.27
C ILE A 245 6.85 -15.52 17.86
N THR A 246 7.04 -14.49 18.67
CA THR A 246 8.37 -14.03 19.09
C THR A 246 8.77 -14.46 20.49
N GLY A 247 7.82 -14.88 21.34
CA GLY A 247 8.02 -15.11 22.77
C GLY A 247 8.17 -13.82 23.62
N LEU A 248 8.01 -12.63 23.00
CA LEU A 248 8.06 -11.36 23.70
C LEU A 248 6.72 -11.03 24.37
N PRO A 249 6.70 -10.29 25.51
CA PRO A 249 5.44 -9.95 26.18
C PRO A 249 4.60 -8.98 25.33
N SER A 250 3.29 -9.26 25.25
CA SER A 250 2.31 -8.33 24.68
C SER A 250 1.97 -7.23 25.68
N PRO A 251 1.82 -5.96 25.25
CA PRO A 251 1.37 -4.89 26.11
C PRO A 251 -0.06 -5.15 26.63
N THR A 252 -0.25 -4.94 27.93
CA THR A 252 -1.53 -5.16 28.63
C THR A 252 -2.28 -3.87 28.94
N VAL A 253 -1.58 -2.74 28.96
CA VAL A 253 -2.13 -1.44 29.32
C VAL A 253 -2.80 -0.79 28.12
N LYS A 254 -4.09 -0.52 28.22
CA LYS A 254 -4.86 0.25 27.21
C LYS A 254 -4.70 1.74 27.49
N LEU A 255 -4.19 2.48 26.50
CA LEU A 255 -4.03 3.93 26.57
C LEU A 255 -5.33 4.62 26.08
N PRO A 256 -5.97 5.49 26.87
CA PRO A 256 -7.08 6.29 26.39
C PRO A 256 -6.66 7.19 25.20
N TYR A 257 -7.56 7.35 24.24
CA TYR A 257 -7.32 8.11 23.01
C TYR A 257 -6.81 9.53 23.24
N VAL A 258 -7.26 10.21 24.31
CA VAL A 258 -6.85 11.58 24.66
C VAL A 258 -5.35 11.69 24.84
N PHE A 259 -4.71 10.72 25.51
CA PHE A 259 -3.27 10.73 25.72
C PHE A 259 -2.50 10.46 24.41
N ALA A 260 -3.00 9.56 23.59
CA ALA A 260 -2.43 9.31 22.27
C ALA A 260 -2.52 10.56 21.36
N PHE A 261 -3.65 11.26 21.43
CA PHE A 261 -3.86 12.50 20.68
C PHE A 261 -2.92 13.62 21.16
N ALA A 262 -2.81 13.83 22.47
CA ALA A 262 -1.88 14.80 23.05
C ALA A 262 -0.41 14.50 22.66
N ALA A 263 -0.01 13.22 22.72
CA ALA A 263 1.32 12.79 22.28
C ALA A 263 1.56 13.06 20.79
N GLY A 264 0.58 12.82 19.94
CA GLY A 264 0.66 13.12 18.51
C GLY A 264 0.81 14.61 18.21
N VAL A 265 0.06 15.47 18.92
CA VAL A 265 0.20 16.94 18.80
C VAL A 265 1.59 17.39 19.18
N VAL A 266 2.12 16.90 20.31
CA VAL A 266 3.46 17.26 20.80
C VAL A 266 4.55 16.77 19.85
N ASP A 267 4.46 15.51 19.38
CA ASP A 267 5.46 14.94 18.49
C ASP A 267 5.46 15.66 17.12
N GLU A 268 4.27 15.96 16.56
CA GLU A 268 4.19 16.71 15.31
C GLU A 268 4.72 18.14 15.45
N ALA A 269 4.47 18.82 16.58
CA ALA A 269 4.99 20.15 16.84
C ALA A 269 6.51 20.16 16.99
N ILE A 270 7.06 19.23 17.78
CA ILE A 270 8.51 19.18 18.07
C ILE A 270 9.25 18.51 16.91
N THR A 271 8.92 17.27 16.58
CA THR A 271 9.67 16.48 15.61
C THR A 271 9.40 16.95 14.19
N GLY A 272 8.13 17.24 13.86
CA GLY A 272 7.71 17.65 12.51
C GLY A 272 8.06 19.09 12.20
N ARG A 273 7.59 20.04 13.02
CA ARG A 273 7.73 21.48 12.69
C ARG A 273 9.06 22.07 13.15
N LEU A 274 9.52 21.75 14.37
CA LEU A 274 10.75 22.34 14.92
C LEU A 274 12.00 21.63 14.40
N LEU A 275 12.03 20.28 14.45
CA LEU A 275 13.20 19.49 14.05
C LEU A 275 13.21 19.09 12.57
N HIS A 276 12.13 19.38 11.82
CA HIS A 276 11.97 19.02 10.41
C HIS A 276 12.22 17.53 10.11
N ARG A 277 11.89 16.65 11.06
CA ARG A 277 12.00 15.19 10.94
C ARG A 277 10.62 14.57 10.88
N GLU A 278 10.53 13.34 10.36
CA GLU A 278 9.27 12.58 10.32
C GLU A 278 8.80 12.26 11.74
N PRO A 279 7.63 12.77 12.18
CA PRO A 279 7.06 12.44 13.50
C PRO A 279 6.72 10.95 13.59
N ARG A 280 6.79 10.37 14.77
CA ARG A 280 6.33 9.00 15.02
C ARG A 280 4.81 8.90 15.00
N ALA A 281 4.15 9.93 15.52
CA ALA A 281 2.70 10.08 15.51
C ALA A 281 2.33 11.48 15.03
N THR A 282 1.51 11.59 14.00
CA THR A 282 0.93 12.86 13.57
C THR A 282 -0.50 12.96 14.07
N VAL A 283 -1.04 14.16 14.15
CA VAL A 283 -2.44 14.41 14.48
C VAL A 283 -3.37 13.63 13.54
N ASP A 284 -3.04 13.62 12.24
CA ASP A 284 -3.83 12.88 11.24
C ASP A 284 -3.75 11.36 11.46
N THR A 285 -2.56 10.82 11.78
CA THR A 285 -2.39 9.38 12.08
C THR A 285 -3.22 8.98 13.30
N VAL A 286 -3.22 9.81 14.35
CA VAL A 286 -4.01 9.52 15.56
C VAL A 286 -5.51 9.64 15.29
N ARG A 287 -5.94 10.64 14.50
CA ARG A 287 -7.35 10.78 14.07
C ARG A 287 -7.81 9.57 13.25
N MET A 288 -6.96 9.09 12.33
CA MET A 288 -7.26 7.86 11.56
C MET A 288 -7.36 6.65 12.49
N GLY A 289 -6.48 6.54 13.48
CA GLY A 289 -6.47 5.45 14.45
C GLY A 289 -7.69 5.39 15.38
N ARG A 290 -8.53 6.43 15.43
CA ARG A 290 -9.78 6.41 16.19
C ARG A 290 -10.83 5.47 15.59
N LYS A 291 -10.78 5.24 14.27
CA LYS A 291 -11.70 4.35 13.56
C LYS A 291 -10.99 3.04 13.24
N LYS A 292 -11.68 1.92 13.40
CA LYS A 292 -11.20 0.62 12.93
C LYS A 292 -11.25 0.61 11.41
N MET A 293 -10.10 0.40 10.77
CA MET A 293 -9.99 0.34 9.31
C MET A 293 -10.26 -1.09 8.84
N PHE A 294 -11.46 -1.58 9.08
CA PHE A 294 -11.93 -2.88 8.63
C PHE A 294 -12.50 -2.80 7.23
N ALA A 295 -12.29 -3.85 6.44
CA ALA A 295 -12.70 -3.84 5.04
C ALA A 295 -13.11 -5.22 4.55
N SER A 296 -14.16 -5.25 3.73
CA SER A 296 -14.68 -6.46 3.11
C SER A 296 -14.06 -6.68 1.73
N SER A 297 -13.55 -7.88 1.49
CA SER A 297 -13.07 -8.32 0.16
C SER A 297 -14.12 -9.15 -0.59
N GLY A 298 -15.40 -9.04 -0.21
CA GLY A 298 -16.48 -9.87 -0.78
C GLY A 298 -16.59 -9.78 -2.30
N LYS A 299 -16.38 -8.61 -2.90
CA LYS A 299 -16.37 -8.43 -4.36
C LYS A 299 -15.18 -9.13 -5.00
N ALA A 300 -13.98 -8.95 -4.45
CA ALA A 300 -12.78 -9.62 -4.96
C ALA A 300 -12.90 -11.17 -4.84
N GLN A 301 -13.53 -11.68 -3.77
CA GLN A 301 -13.79 -13.13 -3.63
C GLN A 301 -14.69 -13.65 -4.76
N ARG A 302 -15.78 -12.96 -5.04
CA ARG A 302 -16.75 -13.39 -6.07
C ARG A 302 -16.20 -13.25 -7.49
N GLU A 303 -15.53 -12.15 -7.80
CA GLU A 303 -15.18 -11.80 -9.18
C GLU A 303 -13.75 -12.17 -9.56
N LEU A 304 -12.80 -12.10 -8.64
CA LEU A 304 -11.39 -12.43 -8.89
C LEU A 304 -11.01 -13.84 -8.43
N GLY A 305 -11.86 -14.49 -7.62
CA GLY A 305 -11.52 -15.74 -6.93
C GLY A 305 -10.56 -15.52 -5.77
N TRP A 306 -10.56 -14.31 -5.19
CA TRP A 306 -9.74 -13.94 -4.03
C TRP A 306 -9.98 -14.86 -2.85
N LYS A 307 -8.93 -15.21 -2.12
CA LYS A 307 -9.03 -16.00 -0.89
C LYS A 307 -8.36 -15.27 0.25
N ILE A 308 -9.10 -15.12 1.35
CA ILE A 308 -8.52 -14.61 2.59
C ILE A 308 -7.74 -15.75 3.24
N VAL A 309 -6.45 -15.49 3.51
CA VAL A 309 -5.59 -16.43 4.23
C VAL A 309 -5.20 -15.85 5.58
N PRO A 310 -4.98 -16.70 6.61
CA PRO A 310 -4.50 -16.25 7.92
C PRO A 310 -3.17 -15.50 7.80
N VAL A 311 -3.07 -14.33 8.48
CA VAL A 311 -1.88 -13.47 8.40
C VAL A 311 -0.74 -13.91 9.32
N GLU A 312 -0.91 -14.96 10.11
CA GLU A 312 0.08 -15.39 11.09
C GLU A 312 1.42 -15.76 10.42
N ASP A 313 1.39 -16.47 9.29
CA ASP A 313 2.59 -16.81 8.53
C ASP A 313 3.25 -15.57 7.90
N ALA A 314 2.47 -14.61 7.44
CA ALA A 314 2.98 -13.35 6.92
C ALA A 314 3.67 -12.52 8.03
N LEU A 315 3.07 -12.47 9.23
CA LEU A 315 3.69 -11.85 10.41
C LEU A 315 4.98 -12.55 10.80
N ARG A 316 5.01 -13.89 10.78
CA ARG A 316 6.22 -14.69 11.05
C ARG A 316 7.32 -14.36 10.05
N ARG A 317 7.04 -14.37 8.75
CA ARG A 317 8.00 -14.00 7.70
C ARG A 317 8.51 -12.56 7.87
N ALA A 318 7.65 -11.62 8.26
CA ALA A 318 8.06 -10.24 8.56
C ALA A 318 9.04 -10.19 9.74
N VAL A 319 8.73 -10.89 10.84
CA VAL A 319 9.60 -10.99 12.03
C VAL A 319 10.95 -11.57 11.65
N ASP A 320 10.95 -12.73 10.97
CA ASP A 320 12.18 -13.43 10.59
C ASP A 320 13.03 -12.58 9.64
N TRP A 321 12.38 -11.91 8.69
CA TRP A 321 13.06 -11.02 7.76
C TRP A 321 13.71 -9.83 8.44
N PHE A 322 13.02 -9.13 9.35
CA PHE A 322 13.58 -8.00 10.09
C PHE A 322 14.77 -8.43 10.95
N ARG A 323 14.69 -9.60 11.60
CA ARG A 323 15.81 -10.15 12.38
C ARG A 323 17.01 -10.49 11.50
N ALA A 324 16.79 -11.24 10.42
CA ALA A 324 17.85 -11.68 9.51
C ALA A 324 18.54 -10.54 8.77
N ASN A 325 17.91 -9.38 8.66
CA ASN A 325 18.43 -8.23 7.91
C ASN A 325 18.95 -7.08 8.78
N GLY A 326 19.14 -7.31 10.09
CA GLY A 326 19.79 -6.37 11.01
C GLY A 326 18.94 -5.16 11.38
N TYR A 327 17.61 -5.28 11.37
CA TYR A 327 16.72 -4.21 11.83
C TYR A 327 16.51 -4.24 13.35
N VAL A 328 16.82 -5.39 13.97
CA VAL A 328 16.67 -5.66 15.43
C VAL A 328 17.92 -6.32 15.95
#